data_09fc8a9b49aec59cdf4dd634e531da7b
#
_entry.id   09fc8a9b49aec59cdf4dd634e531da7b
#
_cell.length_a   1.000
_cell.length_b   1.000
_cell.length_c   1.000
_cell.angle_alpha   90.00
_cell.angle_beta   90.00
_cell.angle_gamma   90.00
#
_symmetry.space_group_name_H-M   'P 1'
#
loop_
_entity.id
_entity.type
_entity.pdbx_description
1 polymer ?
#
loop_
_entity_poly.entity_id
_entity_poly.type
_entity_poly.pdbx_seq_one_letter_code
_entity_poly.pdbx_strand_id
1 'polypeptide(L)'
;SMLTAKTLTSVIGNHETMDKSDENGPTTYYDYFSVPSHGYIDTDERIDPRGESYFAMDYGDVKIIGCNWNEGKDDPSFATGSKQLTWLDEQLTNADSKWIFIFAHVNVYSTSYHGQWSASQKEYIAPLLEKHALAGKHILVFGGDEHNFEHLYKAGVHYLRPGAMNGSNRDQYNMVDKPYSLMFNKIAGFSTIDVSESGEKVKLIARDRDGNEFYSYEFTRSGGLKPSLYITEPNGNNDPVTDSFKIKWTCFDPQGTAKINLYYSLDSINGTSIVTGLSSDIQAIDSYDWNVRNLQPKGDYWIYGTIDDGVNAPVRAYAKGKVSVVWDTTPPPAPSEFTGNFVDGRITLSWKNPVYEIPVNI
;
A
#
# COMPACT_ATOMS: atom_id res chain seq x y z
N SER A 1 -5.52 33.91 19.12
CA SER A 1 -5.25 32.46 19.21
C SER A 1 -5.95 31.75 18.06
N MET A 2 -5.30 30.74 17.51
CA MET A 2 -5.80 29.96 16.37
C MET A 2 -7.14 29.24 16.69
N LEU A 3 -7.38 28.95 17.96
CA LEU A 3 -8.55 28.21 18.44
C LEU A 3 -9.81 29.07 18.65
N THR A 4 -9.71 30.39 18.61
CA THR A 4 -10.87 31.27 18.86
C THR A 4 -11.78 31.49 17.64
N ALA A 5 -11.37 31.04 16.46
CA ALA A 5 -12.10 31.27 15.21
C ALA A 5 -12.39 29.99 14.41
N LYS A 6 -11.96 28.83 14.86
CA LYS A 6 -12.10 27.55 14.15
C LYS A 6 -12.56 26.46 15.13
N THR A 7 -13.40 25.57 14.66
CA THR A 7 -13.74 24.34 15.39
C THR A 7 -12.55 23.41 15.42
N LEU A 8 -12.16 22.93 16.59
CA LEU A 8 -11.16 21.89 16.75
C LEU A 8 -11.88 20.56 17.06
N THR A 9 -11.62 19.55 16.27
CA THR A 9 -12.05 18.17 16.53
C THR A 9 -10.81 17.30 16.56
N SER A 10 -10.69 16.45 17.57
CA SER A 10 -9.53 15.58 17.74
C SER A 10 -9.96 14.12 17.85
N VAL A 11 -9.02 13.21 17.60
CA VAL A 11 -9.13 11.79 17.92
C VAL A 11 -8.10 11.44 18.98
N ILE A 12 -8.44 10.47 19.81
CA ILE A 12 -7.58 10.06 20.93
C ILE A 12 -6.35 9.32 20.39
N GLY A 13 -5.17 9.64 20.93
CA GLY A 13 -3.91 8.98 20.60
C GLY A 13 -3.51 7.95 21.65
N ASN A 14 -2.47 7.19 21.33
CA ASN A 14 -1.97 6.14 22.22
C ASN A 14 -1.38 6.68 23.53
N HIS A 15 -0.86 7.92 23.54
CA HIS A 15 -0.33 8.53 24.74
C HIS A 15 -1.41 9.01 25.72
N GLU A 16 -2.62 9.26 25.26
CA GLU A 16 -3.77 9.58 26.08
C GLU A 16 -4.30 8.34 26.83
N THR A 17 -4.04 7.14 26.31
CA THR A 17 -4.55 5.87 26.88
C THR A 17 -3.44 4.98 27.47
N MET A 18 -2.17 5.23 27.14
CA MET A 18 -1.03 4.40 27.56
C MET A 18 -0.36 4.85 28.86
N ASP A 19 -0.69 6.01 29.42
CA ASP A 19 -0.07 6.46 30.66
C ASP A 19 -0.56 5.60 31.83
N LYS A 20 0.27 4.60 32.18
CA LYS A 20 0.01 3.67 33.28
C LYS A 20 0.01 4.34 34.65
N SER A 21 0.42 5.60 34.75
CA SER A 21 0.40 6.40 35.98
C SER A 21 -0.93 7.11 36.21
N ASP A 22 -1.75 7.25 35.15
CA ASP A 22 -3.09 7.81 35.31
C ASP A 22 -4.08 6.70 35.64
N GLU A 23 -4.47 6.62 36.94
CA GLU A 23 -5.48 5.68 37.43
C GLU A 23 -6.86 5.93 36.79
N ASN A 24 -7.03 7.07 36.10
CA ASN A 24 -8.29 7.49 35.51
C ASN A 24 -8.42 7.18 34.01
N GLY A 25 -7.39 6.58 33.38
CA GLY A 25 -7.41 6.27 31.94
C GLY A 25 -7.55 7.52 31.08
N PRO A 26 -8.32 7.48 29.97
CA PRO A 26 -8.45 8.59 29.01
C PRO A 26 -9.34 9.74 29.50
N THR A 27 -9.75 9.76 30.77
CA THR A 27 -10.69 10.80 31.34
C THR A 27 -10.13 12.20 31.16
N THR A 28 -8.82 12.41 31.33
CA THR A 28 -8.17 13.70 31.09
C THR A 28 -8.41 14.23 29.66
N TYR A 29 -8.34 13.34 28.64
CA TYR A 29 -8.65 13.72 27.28
C TYR A 29 -10.11 14.23 27.17
N TYR A 30 -11.07 13.49 27.70
CA TYR A 30 -12.49 13.84 27.64
C TYR A 30 -12.86 15.09 28.46
N ASP A 31 -12.04 15.51 29.43
CA ASP A 31 -12.24 16.76 30.15
C ASP A 31 -11.88 18.00 29.34
N TYR A 32 -11.01 17.86 28.31
CA TYR A 32 -10.59 18.96 27.47
C TYR A 32 -11.21 18.93 26.07
N PHE A 33 -11.61 17.77 25.58
CA PHE A 33 -12.19 17.59 24.26
C PHE A 33 -13.57 16.97 24.35
N SER A 34 -14.53 17.56 23.67
CA SER A 34 -15.87 17.01 23.50
C SER A 34 -16.14 16.81 22.02
N VAL A 35 -16.55 15.62 21.66
CA VAL A 35 -16.93 15.22 20.31
C VAL A 35 -18.34 14.63 20.34
N PRO A 36 -19.02 14.44 19.21
CA PRO A 36 -20.34 13.80 19.19
C PRO A 36 -20.26 12.39 19.81
N SER A 37 -21.20 12.08 20.71
CA SER A 37 -21.29 10.73 21.27
C SER A 37 -21.84 9.76 20.22
N HIS A 38 -21.28 8.54 20.17
CA HIS A 38 -21.78 7.44 19.35
C HIS A 38 -22.98 6.70 19.97
N GLY A 39 -23.37 7.08 21.19
CA GLY A 39 -24.55 6.54 21.86
C GLY A 39 -24.32 5.24 22.66
N TYR A 40 -23.12 4.66 22.60
CA TYR A 40 -22.75 3.48 23.37
C TYR A 40 -21.80 3.89 24.49
N ILE A 41 -22.20 3.69 25.74
CA ILE A 41 -21.33 3.85 26.89
C ILE A 41 -20.75 2.46 27.20
N ASP A 42 -19.44 2.37 27.40
CA ASP A 42 -18.82 1.11 27.79
C ASP A 42 -19.17 0.79 29.23
N THR A 43 -19.25 -0.49 29.57
CA THR A 43 -19.46 -0.93 30.95
C THR A 43 -18.22 -0.69 31.82
N ASP A 44 -17.04 -0.56 31.20
CA ASP A 44 -15.85 -0.06 31.88
C ASP A 44 -15.72 1.44 31.61
N GLU A 45 -16.06 2.25 32.62
CA GLU A 45 -16.03 3.70 32.53
C GLU A 45 -14.64 4.28 32.19
N ARG A 46 -13.58 3.50 32.33
CA ARG A 46 -12.22 3.92 31.92
C ARG A 46 -11.99 3.87 30.44
N ILE A 47 -12.73 3.03 29.70
CA ILE A 47 -12.56 2.85 28.26
C ILE A 47 -13.27 3.97 27.50
N ASP A 48 -14.53 4.21 27.79
CA ASP A 48 -15.33 5.21 27.08
C ASP A 48 -16.48 5.77 27.96
N PRO A 49 -16.16 6.57 28.97
CA PRO A 49 -17.13 7.01 29.98
C PRO A 49 -18.23 7.90 29.44
N ARG A 50 -18.04 8.49 28.22
CA ARG A 50 -18.97 9.45 27.63
C ARG A 50 -19.53 8.99 26.30
N GLY A 51 -19.07 7.85 25.76
CA GLY A 51 -19.38 7.40 24.41
C GLY A 51 -18.79 8.33 23.35
N GLU A 52 -17.61 8.90 23.59
CA GLU A 52 -16.93 9.88 22.74
C GLU A 52 -15.57 9.37 22.23
N SER A 53 -15.21 8.11 22.48
CA SER A 53 -13.93 7.54 22.00
C SER A 53 -13.88 7.35 20.48
N TYR A 54 -15.04 7.21 19.86
CA TYR A 54 -15.22 7.27 18.42
C TYR A 54 -16.52 8.00 18.10
N PHE A 55 -16.61 8.65 16.95
CA PHE A 55 -17.74 9.52 16.61
C PHE A 55 -17.93 9.67 15.11
N ALA A 56 -19.10 10.12 14.69
CA ALA A 56 -19.38 10.54 13.33
C ALA A 56 -20.17 11.83 13.28
N MET A 57 -19.92 12.64 12.27
CA MET A 57 -20.71 13.82 11.96
C MET A 57 -20.74 14.06 10.46
N ASP A 58 -21.82 14.66 9.98
CA ASP A 58 -21.93 15.07 8.58
C ASP A 58 -21.64 16.58 8.46
N TYR A 59 -20.80 16.93 7.47
CA TYR A 59 -20.46 18.31 7.16
C TYR A 59 -20.54 18.52 5.64
N GLY A 60 -21.65 19.02 5.17
CA GLY A 60 -21.92 19.18 3.74
C GLY A 60 -21.82 17.83 2.99
N ASP A 61 -20.96 17.79 1.99
CA ASP A 61 -20.73 16.58 1.18
C ASP A 61 -19.77 15.55 1.84
N VAL A 62 -19.37 15.77 3.09
CA VAL A 62 -18.39 14.94 3.78
C VAL A 62 -18.98 14.34 5.05
N LYS A 63 -18.85 13.03 5.21
CA LYS A 63 -18.98 12.35 6.51
C LYS A 63 -17.61 12.30 7.19
N ILE A 64 -17.51 12.88 8.37
CA ILE A 64 -16.32 12.84 9.23
C ILE A 64 -16.52 11.76 10.26
N ILE A 65 -15.58 10.82 10.36
CA ILE A 65 -15.59 9.72 11.33
C ILE A 65 -14.28 9.77 12.10
N GLY A 66 -14.36 9.90 13.42
CA GLY A 66 -13.23 9.71 14.31
C GLY A 66 -13.27 8.30 14.90
N CYS A 67 -12.16 7.59 14.87
CA CYS A 67 -12.04 6.23 15.40
C CYS A 67 -10.93 6.14 16.45
N ASN A 68 -11.13 5.27 17.43
CA ASN A 68 -10.10 4.86 18.37
C ASN A 68 -9.78 3.38 18.14
N TRP A 69 -8.84 3.09 17.28
CA TRP A 69 -8.31 1.75 17.06
C TRP A 69 -6.85 1.62 17.53
N ASN A 70 -6.53 2.32 18.61
CA ASN A 70 -5.34 2.06 19.42
C ASN A 70 -5.44 0.65 20.05
N GLU A 71 -4.32 0.11 20.54
CA GLU A 71 -4.26 -1.23 21.14
C GLU A 71 -3.89 -1.19 22.63
N GLY A 72 -4.23 -0.10 23.30
CA GLY A 72 -4.06 0.02 24.75
C GLY A 72 -5.11 -0.80 25.52
N LYS A 73 -4.84 -1.11 26.78
CA LYS A 73 -5.78 -1.85 27.65
C LYS A 73 -7.07 -1.07 27.91
N ASP A 74 -7.01 0.25 27.83
CA ASP A 74 -8.11 1.17 28.09
C ASP A 74 -8.71 1.73 26.76
N ASP A 75 -8.39 1.11 25.62
CA ASP A 75 -8.97 1.44 24.32
C ASP A 75 -10.14 0.50 23.98
N PRO A 76 -11.17 0.98 23.26
CA PRO A 76 -12.26 0.13 22.81
C PRO A 76 -11.76 -0.87 21.78
N SER A 77 -12.23 -2.10 21.87
CA SER A 77 -11.90 -3.13 20.87
C SER A 77 -12.42 -2.74 19.50
N PHE A 78 -11.63 -3.08 18.46
CA PHE A 78 -12.00 -2.99 17.05
C PHE A 78 -11.89 -4.34 16.31
N ALA A 79 -11.75 -5.43 17.05
CA ALA A 79 -11.77 -6.79 16.50
C ALA A 79 -13.16 -7.16 15.95
N THR A 80 -13.22 -8.24 15.18
CA THR A 80 -14.49 -8.75 14.62
C THR A 80 -15.55 -8.94 15.71
N GLY A 81 -16.72 -8.34 15.50
CA GLY A 81 -17.86 -8.38 16.44
C GLY A 81 -17.78 -7.37 17.57
N SER A 82 -16.76 -6.53 17.63
CA SER A 82 -16.71 -5.41 18.59
C SER A 82 -17.74 -4.33 18.27
N LYS A 83 -18.11 -3.56 19.30
CA LYS A 83 -19.04 -2.45 19.14
C LYS A 83 -18.54 -1.42 18.14
N GLN A 84 -17.26 -1.03 18.22
CA GLN A 84 -16.69 -0.02 17.34
C GLN A 84 -16.64 -0.48 15.88
N LEU A 85 -16.21 -1.72 15.62
CA LEU A 85 -16.14 -2.23 14.24
C LEU A 85 -17.54 -2.36 13.62
N THR A 86 -18.52 -2.85 14.38
CA THR A 86 -19.92 -2.94 13.95
C THR A 86 -20.49 -1.56 13.65
N TRP A 87 -20.29 -0.61 14.56
CA TRP A 87 -20.71 0.76 14.38
C TRP A 87 -20.05 1.43 13.16
N LEU A 88 -18.76 1.19 12.93
CA LEU A 88 -18.05 1.72 11.75
C LEU A 88 -18.66 1.16 10.46
N ASP A 89 -18.94 -0.15 10.40
CA ASP A 89 -19.61 -0.77 9.23
C ASP A 89 -20.98 -0.13 8.98
N GLU A 90 -21.75 0.15 10.03
CA GLU A 90 -23.04 0.86 9.94
C GLU A 90 -22.88 2.29 9.42
N GLN A 91 -21.89 3.05 9.95
CA GLN A 91 -21.63 4.41 9.48
C GLN A 91 -21.24 4.44 7.99
N LEU A 92 -20.41 3.49 7.54
CA LEU A 92 -20.00 3.38 6.14
C LEU A 92 -21.17 2.92 5.22
N THR A 93 -21.97 1.98 5.69
CA THR A 93 -23.13 1.48 4.96
C THR A 93 -24.15 2.59 4.71
N ASN A 94 -24.47 3.36 5.75
CA ASN A 94 -25.54 4.38 5.74
C ASN A 94 -25.03 5.77 5.28
N ALA A 95 -23.77 5.93 4.92
CA ALA A 95 -23.24 7.20 4.45
C ALA A 95 -23.82 7.59 3.09
N ASP A 96 -24.54 8.69 3.01
CA ASP A 96 -25.02 9.32 1.77
C ASP A 96 -24.09 10.44 1.28
N SER A 97 -23.08 10.79 2.07
CA SER A 97 -22.10 11.81 1.77
C SER A 97 -21.23 11.42 0.58
N LYS A 98 -20.81 12.40 -0.23
CA LYS A 98 -19.95 12.18 -1.39
C LYS A 98 -18.55 11.66 -1.01
N TRP A 99 -18.07 12.07 0.16
CA TRP A 99 -16.76 11.69 0.71
C TRP A 99 -16.89 11.21 2.13
N ILE A 100 -16.03 10.28 2.52
CA ILE A 100 -15.90 9.80 3.89
C ILE A 100 -14.46 10.04 4.33
N PHE A 101 -14.27 10.89 5.34
CA PHE A 101 -12.99 11.17 5.96
C PHE A 101 -12.94 10.48 7.31
N ILE A 102 -12.01 9.54 7.46
CA ILE A 102 -11.82 8.77 8.70
C ILE A 102 -10.52 9.23 9.36
N PHE A 103 -10.61 9.61 10.60
CA PHE A 103 -9.48 10.04 11.41
C PHE A 103 -9.22 9.03 12.53
N ALA A 104 -7.98 8.62 12.69
CA ALA A 104 -7.54 7.81 13.81
C ALA A 104 -6.05 8.06 14.07
N HIS A 105 -5.57 7.74 15.26
CA HIS A 105 -4.17 7.96 15.58
C HIS A 105 -3.26 6.92 14.91
N VAL A 106 -3.52 5.63 15.11
CA VAL A 106 -2.71 4.56 14.54
C VAL A 106 -3.03 4.37 13.05
N ASN A 107 -2.01 4.18 12.24
CA ASN A 107 -2.16 3.98 10.80
C ASN A 107 -2.53 2.53 10.47
N VAL A 108 -3.40 2.34 9.47
CA VAL A 108 -3.69 1.00 8.92
C VAL A 108 -2.51 0.49 8.10
N TYR A 109 -2.01 1.33 7.20
CA TYR A 109 -0.80 1.08 6.41
C TYR A 109 0.22 2.17 6.63
N SER A 110 1.49 1.79 6.72
CA SER A 110 2.60 2.72 6.86
C SER A 110 3.91 2.08 6.42
N THR A 111 4.73 2.82 5.70
CA THR A 111 6.10 2.40 5.39
C THR A 111 7.09 2.75 6.51
N SER A 112 6.66 3.44 7.55
CA SER A 112 7.51 3.85 8.67
C SER A 112 7.61 2.78 9.76
N TYR A 113 8.26 3.14 10.86
CA TYR A 113 8.63 2.22 11.94
C TYR A 113 7.45 1.49 12.58
N HIS A 114 6.37 2.20 12.92
CA HIS A 114 5.20 1.58 13.56
C HIS A 114 4.33 0.78 12.58
N GLY A 115 4.48 0.98 11.28
CA GLY A 115 3.74 0.22 10.27
C GLY A 115 3.93 -1.30 10.34
N GLN A 116 5.00 -1.77 10.97
CA GLN A 116 5.21 -3.19 11.26
C GLN A 116 4.27 -3.72 12.36
N TRP A 117 3.73 -2.84 13.21
CA TRP A 117 2.86 -3.19 14.32
C TRP A 117 1.36 -2.98 14.04
N SER A 118 1.00 -2.55 12.83
CA SER A 118 -0.42 -2.38 12.44
C SER A 118 -1.07 -3.70 12.00
N ALA A 119 -0.70 -4.83 12.58
CA ALA A 119 -1.24 -6.14 12.17
C ALA A 119 -2.75 -6.23 12.37
N SER A 120 -3.24 -5.80 13.53
CA SER A 120 -4.67 -5.84 13.87
C SER A 120 -5.48 -4.86 13.03
N GLN A 121 -4.94 -3.65 12.75
CA GLN A 121 -5.59 -2.69 11.87
C GLN A 121 -5.69 -3.24 10.43
N LYS A 122 -4.67 -3.94 9.95
CA LYS A 122 -4.69 -4.62 8.65
C LYS A 122 -5.64 -5.81 8.63
N GLU A 123 -5.78 -6.52 9.74
CA GLU A 123 -6.65 -7.69 9.84
C GLU A 123 -8.14 -7.30 9.90
N TYR A 124 -8.50 -6.27 10.67
CA TYR A 124 -9.90 -5.95 10.96
C TYR A 124 -10.41 -4.71 10.25
N ILE A 125 -9.60 -3.64 10.18
CA ILE A 125 -10.03 -2.35 9.62
C ILE A 125 -9.88 -2.32 8.10
N ALA A 126 -8.73 -2.73 7.57
CA ALA A 126 -8.48 -2.65 6.14
C ALA A 126 -9.54 -3.38 5.29
N PRO A 127 -9.92 -4.64 5.58
CA PRO A 127 -10.93 -5.34 4.78
C PRO A 127 -12.30 -4.67 4.81
N LEU A 128 -12.66 -4.05 5.95
CA LEU A 128 -13.91 -3.32 6.06
C LEU A 128 -13.91 -2.08 5.16
N LEU A 129 -12.86 -1.27 5.20
CA LEU A 129 -12.74 -0.07 4.37
C LEU A 129 -12.68 -0.42 2.88
N GLU A 130 -11.90 -1.42 2.52
CA GLU A 130 -11.76 -1.91 1.14
C GLU A 130 -13.10 -2.43 0.59
N LYS A 131 -13.89 -3.17 1.38
CA LYS A 131 -15.26 -3.60 1.04
C LYS A 131 -16.14 -2.42 0.66
N HIS A 132 -16.15 -1.36 1.47
CA HIS A 132 -16.98 -0.19 1.21
C HIS A 132 -16.46 0.67 0.04
N ALA A 133 -15.15 0.77 -0.15
CA ALA A 133 -14.57 1.42 -1.32
C ALA A 133 -14.97 0.70 -2.61
N LEU A 134 -14.90 -0.63 -2.64
CA LEU A 134 -15.38 -1.46 -3.76
C LEU A 134 -16.89 -1.26 -4.04
N ALA A 135 -17.68 -1.01 -3.00
CA ALA A 135 -19.10 -0.67 -3.13
C ALA A 135 -19.35 0.78 -3.60
N GLY A 136 -18.28 1.52 -3.96
CA GLY A 136 -18.37 2.87 -4.53
C GLY A 136 -18.27 4.01 -3.53
N LYS A 137 -17.91 3.75 -2.26
CA LYS A 137 -17.66 4.82 -1.29
C LYS A 137 -16.26 5.43 -1.53
N HIS A 138 -16.16 6.76 -1.47
CA HIS A 138 -14.89 7.49 -1.60
C HIS A 138 -14.31 7.75 -0.21
N ILE A 139 -13.31 6.96 0.19
CA ILE A 139 -12.77 6.92 1.55
C ILE A 139 -11.35 7.46 1.59
N LEU A 140 -11.11 8.45 2.45
CA LEU A 140 -9.80 8.96 2.82
C LEU A 140 -9.59 8.70 4.32
N VAL A 141 -8.51 8.01 4.68
CA VAL A 141 -8.13 7.70 6.06
C VAL A 141 -6.95 8.56 6.46
N PHE A 142 -7.08 9.26 7.56
CA PHE A 142 -6.04 10.16 8.11
C PHE A 142 -5.50 9.57 9.41
N GLY A 143 -4.20 9.35 9.44
CA GLY A 143 -3.50 8.79 10.59
C GLY A 143 -2.44 9.73 11.17
N GLY A 144 -1.92 9.39 12.33
CA GLY A 144 -0.85 10.06 13.05
C GLY A 144 0.34 9.13 13.36
N ASP A 145 0.83 9.19 14.60
CA ASP A 145 1.81 8.30 15.24
C ASP A 145 3.24 8.33 14.66
N GLU A 146 3.41 8.38 13.36
CA GLU A 146 4.69 8.15 12.66
C GLU A 146 5.56 9.41 12.41
N HIS A 147 5.08 10.59 12.74
CA HIS A 147 5.82 11.85 12.67
C HIS A 147 6.46 12.16 11.31
N ASN A 148 5.76 11.88 10.22
CA ASN A 148 6.18 12.21 8.87
C ASN A 148 4.95 12.43 7.97
N PHE A 149 5.18 12.78 6.71
CA PHE A 149 4.12 12.80 5.70
C PHE A 149 4.17 11.51 4.88
N GLU A 150 3.02 10.89 4.67
CA GLU A 150 2.91 9.79 3.73
C GLU A 150 1.51 9.73 3.10
N HIS A 151 1.46 9.37 1.83
CA HIS A 151 0.25 9.07 1.09
C HIS A 151 0.38 7.67 0.48
N LEU A 152 -0.48 6.74 0.91
CA LEU A 152 -0.57 5.40 0.34
C LEU A 152 -1.95 5.23 -0.31
N TYR A 153 -2.00 4.41 -1.36
CA TYR A 153 -3.24 4.02 -2.02
C TYR A 153 -3.30 2.50 -2.10
N LYS A 154 -4.37 1.91 -1.58
CA LYS A 154 -4.58 0.46 -1.65
C LYS A 154 -6.06 0.14 -1.72
N ALA A 155 -6.43 -0.72 -2.68
CA ALA A 155 -7.78 -1.27 -2.83
C ALA A 155 -8.89 -0.21 -2.80
N GLY A 156 -8.68 0.94 -3.46
CA GLY A 156 -9.64 2.04 -3.54
C GLY A 156 -9.64 3.01 -2.35
N VAL A 157 -8.86 2.73 -1.31
CA VAL A 157 -8.77 3.58 -0.12
C VAL A 157 -7.45 4.35 -0.14
N HIS A 158 -7.52 5.65 0.13
CA HIS A 158 -6.36 6.50 0.33
C HIS A 158 -6.04 6.60 1.82
N TYR A 159 -4.83 6.25 2.20
CA TYR A 159 -4.32 6.34 3.56
C TYR A 159 -3.32 7.48 3.62
N LEU A 160 -3.61 8.45 4.45
CA LEU A 160 -2.92 9.73 4.51
C LEU A 160 -2.37 9.95 5.91
N ARG A 161 -1.13 10.35 5.97
CA ARG A 161 -0.51 10.90 7.15
C ARG A 161 -0.17 12.36 6.84
N PRO A 162 -0.94 13.30 7.37
CA PRO A 162 -0.94 14.67 6.87
C PRO A 162 0.27 15.51 7.31
N GLY A 163 1.25 14.90 7.96
CA GLY A 163 2.46 15.54 8.48
C GLY A 163 2.49 15.52 10.02
N ALA A 164 3.64 15.85 10.59
CA ALA A 164 3.84 15.97 12.01
C ALA A 164 4.11 17.42 12.38
N MET A 165 3.36 17.99 13.31
CA MET A 165 3.61 19.36 13.79
C MET A 165 4.90 19.45 14.61
N ASN A 166 5.28 18.36 15.30
CA ASN A 166 6.50 18.25 16.11
C ASN A 166 6.93 16.78 16.23
N GLY A 167 8.15 16.55 16.69
CA GLY A 167 8.70 15.23 16.96
C GLY A 167 9.88 14.87 16.07
N SER A 168 10.51 13.75 16.37
CA SER A 168 11.57 13.19 15.54
C SER A 168 10.96 12.57 14.29
N ASN A 169 11.29 13.12 13.13
CA ASN A 169 10.82 12.59 11.85
C ASN A 169 11.37 11.19 11.61
N ARG A 170 10.51 10.24 11.28
CA ARG A 170 10.85 8.83 11.12
C ARG A 170 11.07 8.46 9.67
N ASP A 171 12.03 7.58 9.44
CA ASP A 171 12.37 7.04 8.13
C ASP A 171 11.43 5.90 7.71
N GLN A 172 11.55 5.48 6.45
CA GLN A 172 10.86 4.27 5.96
C GLN A 172 11.61 3.02 6.44
N TYR A 173 10.90 2.11 7.07
CA TYR A 173 11.39 0.82 7.56
C TYR A 173 10.57 -0.36 7.04
N ASN A 174 9.26 -0.19 6.95
CA ASN A 174 8.35 -1.25 6.55
C ASN A 174 8.26 -1.33 5.01
N MET A 175 9.06 -2.21 4.42
CA MET A 175 9.07 -2.41 2.98
C MET A 175 7.87 -3.21 2.46
N VAL A 176 7.11 -3.87 3.33
CA VAL A 176 5.89 -4.60 2.94
C VAL A 176 4.84 -3.64 2.38
N ASP A 177 4.65 -2.48 3.03
CA ASP A 177 3.69 -1.47 2.60
C ASP A 177 4.24 -0.51 1.52
N LYS A 178 5.54 -0.60 1.23
CA LYS A 178 6.21 0.28 0.25
C LYS A 178 5.58 0.29 -1.14
N PRO A 179 5.09 -0.84 -1.67
CA PRO A 179 4.40 -0.83 -2.97
C PRO A 179 3.18 0.09 -3.04
N TYR A 180 2.52 0.35 -1.92
CA TYR A 180 1.31 1.20 -1.88
C TYR A 180 1.62 2.69 -1.70
N SER A 181 2.87 3.06 -1.35
CA SER A 181 3.26 4.44 -1.05
C SER A 181 3.42 5.26 -2.33
N LEU A 182 2.56 6.24 -2.52
CA LEU A 182 2.59 7.20 -3.61
C LEU A 182 3.58 8.33 -3.33
N MET A 183 3.67 8.77 -2.08
CA MET A 183 4.57 9.82 -1.62
C MET A 183 4.97 9.59 -0.16
N PHE A 184 6.23 9.80 0.14
CA PHE A 184 6.76 9.82 1.49
C PHE A 184 7.70 11.01 1.65
N ASN A 185 7.56 11.76 2.74
CA ASN A 185 8.48 12.83 3.09
C ASN A 185 8.70 12.91 4.60
N LYS A 186 9.96 12.86 4.99
CA LYS A 186 10.41 12.98 6.38
C LYS A 186 10.48 14.47 6.78
N ILE A 187 9.34 15.13 6.81
CA ILE A 187 9.26 16.56 7.11
C ILE A 187 8.17 16.85 8.14
N ALA A 188 8.46 17.82 9.00
CA ALA A 188 7.44 18.38 9.88
C ALA A 188 6.58 19.37 9.09
N GLY A 189 5.26 19.30 9.27
CA GLY A 189 4.35 20.14 8.54
C GLY A 189 2.89 19.79 8.81
N PHE A 190 2.02 20.25 7.93
CA PHE A 190 0.57 20.06 8.01
C PHE A 190 -0.02 19.96 6.61
N SER A 191 -1.24 19.46 6.54
CA SER A 191 -1.99 19.43 5.29
C SER A 191 -3.30 20.20 5.39
N THR A 192 -3.71 20.78 4.27
CA THR A 192 -5.06 21.34 4.08
C THR A 192 -5.83 20.47 3.10
N ILE A 193 -7.13 20.38 3.33
CA ILE A 193 -8.08 19.66 2.50
C ILE A 193 -9.16 20.63 2.04
N ASP A 194 -9.27 20.81 0.73
CA ASP A 194 -10.29 21.64 0.10
C ASP A 194 -11.28 20.74 -0.64
N VAL A 195 -12.55 20.82 -0.30
CA VAL A 195 -13.65 20.13 -1.01
C VAL A 195 -14.27 21.13 -1.98
N SER A 196 -14.36 20.76 -3.25
CA SER A 196 -14.98 21.63 -4.27
C SER A 196 -16.47 21.88 -3.95
N GLU A 197 -17.01 23.03 -4.39
CA GLU A 197 -18.43 23.37 -4.20
C GLU A 197 -19.40 22.32 -4.74
N SER A 198 -19.02 21.64 -5.82
CA SER A 198 -19.80 20.53 -6.38
C SER A 198 -19.65 19.22 -5.60
N GLY A 199 -18.69 19.12 -4.68
CA GLY A 199 -18.31 17.90 -4.01
C GLY A 199 -17.68 16.82 -4.91
N GLU A 200 -17.38 17.13 -6.18
CA GLU A 200 -16.81 16.15 -7.11
C GLU A 200 -15.30 15.94 -6.93
N LYS A 201 -14.65 16.90 -6.28
CA LYS A 201 -13.20 16.91 -6.09
C LYS A 201 -12.83 17.26 -4.66
N VAL A 202 -11.76 16.64 -4.21
CA VAL A 202 -11.06 16.98 -2.97
C VAL A 202 -9.60 17.23 -3.30
N LYS A 203 -9.04 18.34 -2.84
CA LYS A 203 -7.63 18.66 -3.01
C LYS A 203 -6.89 18.63 -1.68
N LEU A 204 -5.88 17.80 -1.59
CA LEU A 204 -4.91 17.78 -0.50
C LEU A 204 -3.72 18.66 -0.89
N ILE A 205 -3.29 19.53 0.03
CA ILE A 205 -2.06 20.28 -0.11
C ILE A 205 -1.25 20.11 1.18
N ALA A 206 -0.07 19.52 1.06
CA ALA A 206 0.86 19.35 2.17
C ALA A 206 1.94 20.42 2.16
N ARG A 207 2.16 21.03 3.33
CA ARG A 207 3.11 22.12 3.54
C ARG A 207 4.07 21.80 4.69
N ASP A 208 5.29 22.30 4.56
CA ASP A 208 6.25 22.32 5.65
C ASP A 208 5.83 23.29 6.75
N ARG A 209 6.62 23.37 7.83
CA ARG A 209 6.35 24.29 8.95
C ARG A 209 6.43 25.78 8.57
N ASP A 210 7.10 26.10 7.47
CA ASP A 210 7.24 27.46 6.96
C ASP A 210 6.13 27.82 5.98
N GLY A 211 5.25 26.86 5.67
CA GLY A 211 4.10 27.04 4.78
C GLY A 211 4.38 26.75 3.30
N ASN A 212 5.59 26.31 2.95
CA ASN A 212 5.92 25.97 1.57
C ASN A 212 5.26 24.65 1.18
N GLU A 213 4.60 24.63 0.03
CA GLU A 213 4.00 23.42 -0.53
C GLU A 213 5.09 22.47 -1.02
N PHE A 214 5.04 21.20 -0.60
CA PHE A 214 5.94 20.15 -1.09
C PHE A 214 5.19 18.99 -1.76
N TYR A 215 3.87 18.91 -1.59
CA TYR A 215 3.05 17.88 -2.23
C TYR A 215 1.61 18.37 -2.37
N SER A 216 0.97 18.02 -3.49
CA SER A 216 -0.48 18.14 -3.65
C SER A 216 -1.06 16.96 -4.42
N TYR A 217 -2.31 16.65 -4.12
CA TYR A 217 -3.04 15.58 -4.78
C TYR A 217 -4.52 15.92 -4.91
N GLU A 218 -5.08 15.67 -6.09
CA GLU A 218 -6.51 15.85 -6.34
C GLU A 218 -7.19 14.49 -6.43
N PHE A 219 -8.15 14.27 -5.54
CA PHE A 219 -9.06 13.12 -5.56
C PHE A 219 -10.30 13.50 -6.38
N THR A 220 -10.77 12.60 -7.24
CA THR A 220 -11.96 12.84 -8.07
C THR A 220 -12.92 11.67 -7.93
N ARG A 221 -14.24 11.98 -7.94
CA ARG A 221 -15.30 10.96 -7.94
C ARG A 221 -15.61 10.45 -9.34
N SER A 222 -15.40 11.29 -10.35
CA SER A 222 -15.58 10.93 -11.75
C SER A 222 -14.52 9.91 -12.22
N GLY A 223 -14.93 8.93 -13.03
CA GLY A 223 -14.05 7.90 -13.56
C GLY A 223 -13.91 6.64 -12.68
N GLY A 224 -14.61 6.61 -11.53
CA GLY A 224 -14.53 5.47 -10.60
C GLY A 224 -13.17 5.37 -9.89
N LEU A 225 -12.99 4.28 -9.16
CA LEU A 225 -11.72 3.98 -8.52
C LEU A 225 -10.69 3.61 -9.58
N LYS A 226 -9.49 4.19 -9.48
CA LYS A 226 -8.40 3.92 -10.42
C LYS A 226 -7.80 2.54 -10.18
N PRO A 227 -7.36 1.85 -11.23
CA PRO A 227 -6.58 0.64 -11.05
C PRO A 227 -5.21 0.97 -10.45
N SER A 228 -4.59 0.01 -9.79
CA SER A 228 -3.22 0.12 -9.32
C SER A 228 -2.40 -1.12 -9.62
N LEU A 229 -1.11 -0.93 -9.84
CA LEU A 229 -0.15 -1.99 -10.13
C LEU A 229 1.14 -1.73 -9.34
N TYR A 230 1.68 -2.75 -8.71
CA TYR A 230 2.92 -2.67 -7.96
C TYR A 230 3.78 -3.88 -8.30
N ILE A 231 4.93 -3.65 -8.97
CA ILE A 231 5.90 -4.71 -9.26
C ILE A 231 6.69 -5.00 -7.99
N THR A 232 6.54 -6.20 -7.45
CA THR A 232 7.16 -6.63 -6.20
C THR A 232 8.47 -7.38 -6.43
N GLU A 233 8.66 -8.00 -7.61
CA GLU A 233 9.92 -8.59 -8.06
C GLU A 233 10.19 -8.14 -9.51
N PRO A 234 11.42 -7.68 -9.81
CA PRO A 234 12.64 -7.61 -8.99
C PRO A 234 12.56 -6.56 -7.88
N ASN A 235 13.03 -6.96 -6.67
CA ASN A 235 12.90 -6.15 -5.45
C ASN A 235 14.11 -5.25 -5.12
N GLY A 236 15.19 -5.34 -5.88
CA GLY A 236 16.42 -4.58 -5.71
C GLY A 236 17.58 -5.35 -5.04
N ASN A 237 17.39 -6.63 -4.73
CA ASN A 237 18.40 -7.47 -4.11
C ASN A 237 19.41 -8.07 -5.08
N ASN A 238 19.47 -7.58 -6.30
CA ASN A 238 20.38 -8.01 -7.35
C ASN A 238 20.17 -9.48 -7.75
N ASP A 239 19.29 -9.72 -8.71
CA ASP A 239 18.90 -11.06 -9.14
C ASP A 239 19.59 -11.45 -10.45
N PRO A 240 20.81 -12.05 -10.41
CA PRO A 240 21.45 -12.55 -11.63
C PRO A 240 20.72 -13.78 -12.15
N VAL A 241 20.40 -13.76 -13.45
CA VAL A 241 19.68 -14.85 -14.11
C VAL A 241 20.31 -15.21 -15.44
N THR A 242 20.24 -16.50 -15.77
CA THR A 242 20.72 -17.04 -17.04
C THR A 242 19.58 -17.45 -17.98
N ASP A 243 18.49 -17.97 -17.42
CA ASP A 243 17.42 -18.64 -18.14
C ASP A 243 16.08 -17.92 -18.05
N SER A 244 15.56 -17.74 -16.86
CA SER A 244 14.26 -17.11 -16.63
C SER A 244 14.24 -16.34 -15.31
N PHE A 245 13.41 -15.30 -15.27
CA PHE A 245 13.12 -14.51 -14.07
C PHE A 245 11.62 -14.50 -13.82
N LYS A 246 11.23 -14.75 -12.57
CA LYS A 246 9.82 -14.66 -12.15
C LYS A 246 9.51 -13.24 -11.73
N ILE A 247 8.89 -12.46 -12.64
CA ILE A 247 8.33 -11.15 -12.32
C ILE A 247 7.11 -11.35 -11.45
N LYS A 248 7.00 -10.62 -10.34
CA LYS A 248 5.82 -10.66 -9.46
C LYS A 248 5.23 -9.27 -9.28
N TRP A 249 3.92 -9.21 -9.12
CA TRP A 249 3.20 -7.98 -8.87
C TRP A 249 1.98 -8.19 -7.99
N THR A 250 1.49 -7.08 -7.45
CA THR A 250 0.15 -6.97 -6.90
C THR A 250 -0.60 -5.95 -7.73
N CYS A 251 -1.88 -6.20 -7.99
CA CYS A 251 -2.74 -5.26 -8.68
C CYS A 251 -4.09 -5.13 -7.98
N PHE A 252 -4.74 -4.03 -8.29
CA PHE A 252 -6.12 -3.77 -7.90
C PHE A 252 -6.83 -3.13 -9.10
N ASP A 253 -7.97 -3.66 -9.47
CA ASP A 253 -8.90 -3.10 -10.44
C ASP A 253 -10.32 -3.32 -9.95
N PRO A 254 -11.08 -2.26 -9.60
CA PRO A 254 -12.43 -2.41 -9.04
C PRO A 254 -13.40 -3.17 -9.93
N GLN A 255 -13.18 -3.11 -11.24
CA GLN A 255 -14.01 -3.76 -12.24
C GLN A 255 -13.55 -5.20 -12.54
N GLY A 256 -12.32 -5.56 -12.21
CA GLY A 256 -11.74 -6.87 -12.49
C GLY A 256 -11.54 -7.16 -13.99
N THR A 257 -11.47 -6.12 -14.81
CA THR A 257 -11.40 -6.24 -16.29
C THR A 257 -10.14 -5.65 -16.90
N ALA A 258 -9.33 -4.95 -16.11
CA ALA A 258 -8.12 -4.30 -16.58
C ALA A 258 -7.13 -5.28 -17.21
N LYS A 259 -6.29 -4.78 -18.10
CA LYS A 259 -5.23 -5.53 -18.75
C LYS A 259 -3.87 -5.06 -18.25
N ILE A 260 -3.01 -6.03 -17.94
CA ILE A 260 -1.65 -5.77 -17.50
C ILE A 260 -0.70 -6.12 -18.64
N ASN A 261 0.23 -5.19 -18.91
CA ASN A 261 1.32 -5.41 -19.85
C ASN A 261 2.65 -5.25 -19.12
N LEU A 262 3.61 -6.12 -19.35
CA LEU A 262 4.94 -6.07 -18.76
C LEU A 262 5.99 -5.75 -19.81
N TYR A 263 6.99 -4.98 -19.43
CA TYR A 263 8.05 -4.49 -20.31
C TYR A 263 9.42 -4.57 -19.62
N TYR A 264 10.46 -4.71 -20.43
CA TYR A 264 11.84 -4.52 -19.98
C TYR A 264 12.50 -3.36 -20.74
N SER A 265 13.51 -2.75 -20.13
CA SER A 265 14.23 -1.61 -20.71
C SER A 265 15.66 -1.55 -20.20
N LEU A 266 16.59 -1.07 -21.04
CA LEU A 266 17.97 -0.77 -20.63
C LEU A 266 18.12 0.66 -20.09
N ASP A 267 17.25 1.58 -20.49
CA ASP A 267 17.34 3.03 -20.22
C ASP A 267 16.22 3.56 -19.31
N SER A 268 15.32 2.70 -18.85
CA SER A 268 14.10 3.02 -18.10
C SER A 268 13.06 3.87 -18.85
N ILE A 269 13.27 4.16 -20.12
CA ILE A 269 12.40 5.01 -20.95
C ILE A 269 11.73 4.18 -22.06
N ASN A 270 12.56 3.51 -22.87
CA ASN A 270 12.12 2.77 -24.04
C ASN A 270 11.95 1.29 -23.70
N GLY A 271 10.71 0.85 -23.57
CA GLY A 271 10.41 -0.53 -23.16
C GLY A 271 10.14 -1.45 -24.35
N THR A 272 10.72 -2.63 -24.28
CA THR A 272 10.34 -3.76 -25.13
C THR A 272 9.35 -4.63 -24.39
N SER A 273 8.29 -5.07 -25.08
CA SER A 273 7.25 -5.90 -24.46
C SER A 273 7.80 -7.27 -24.04
N ILE A 274 7.48 -7.67 -22.81
CA ILE A 274 7.64 -9.04 -22.31
C ILE A 274 6.39 -9.84 -22.62
N VAL A 275 5.24 -9.30 -22.19
CA VAL A 275 3.91 -9.90 -22.39
C VAL A 275 2.85 -8.79 -22.32
N THR A 276 1.75 -8.99 -23.04
CA THR A 276 0.62 -8.06 -23.08
C THR A 276 -0.70 -8.76 -22.83
N GLY A 277 -1.66 -8.02 -22.30
CA GLY A 277 -3.04 -8.46 -22.16
C GLY A 277 -3.29 -9.47 -21.05
N LEU A 278 -2.41 -9.57 -20.03
CA LEU A 278 -2.67 -10.36 -18.84
C LEU A 278 -3.92 -9.81 -18.15
N SER A 279 -4.80 -10.69 -17.70
CA SER A 279 -6.00 -10.28 -16.96
C SER A 279 -5.63 -9.88 -15.53
N SER A 280 -6.27 -8.84 -15.02
CA SER A 280 -6.27 -8.54 -13.58
C SER A 280 -7.55 -9.08 -12.95
N ASP A 281 -7.49 -9.43 -11.68
CA ASP A 281 -8.65 -9.58 -10.82
C ASP A 281 -8.86 -8.31 -10.00
N ILE A 282 -9.97 -8.24 -9.26
CA ILE A 282 -10.27 -7.11 -8.37
C ILE A 282 -9.10 -6.81 -7.43
N GLN A 283 -8.51 -7.88 -6.88
CA GLN A 283 -7.25 -7.81 -6.14
C GLN A 283 -6.47 -9.10 -6.36
N ALA A 284 -5.31 -9.01 -6.98
CA ALA A 284 -4.49 -10.17 -7.28
C ALA A 284 -3.03 -9.99 -6.85
N ILE A 285 -2.43 -11.10 -6.43
CA ILE A 285 -0.98 -11.29 -6.37
C ILE A 285 -0.67 -12.29 -7.46
N ASP A 286 0.13 -11.89 -8.44
CA ASP A 286 0.36 -12.72 -9.61
C ASP A 286 1.82 -12.66 -10.06
N SER A 287 2.17 -13.51 -11.03
CA SER A 287 3.53 -13.62 -11.53
C SER A 287 3.58 -14.03 -12.99
N TYR A 288 4.71 -13.73 -13.64
CA TYR A 288 5.01 -14.15 -14.98
C TYR A 288 6.48 -14.62 -15.08
N ASP A 289 6.69 -15.82 -15.64
CA ASP A 289 8.03 -16.34 -15.88
C ASP A 289 8.57 -15.79 -17.21
N TRP A 290 9.47 -14.82 -17.11
CA TRP A 290 10.10 -14.16 -18.26
C TRP A 290 11.34 -14.94 -18.70
N ASN A 291 11.33 -15.50 -19.90
CA ASN A 291 12.48 -16.18 -20.48
C ASN A 291 13.52 -15.15 -20.94
N VAL A 292 14.72 -15.21 -20.36
CA VAL A 292 15.83 -14.27 -20.64
C VAL A 292 17.04 -14.96 -21.30
N ARG A 293 16.96 -16.27 -21.57
CA ARG A 293 18.07 -17.06 -22.09
C ARG A 293 18.72 -16.44 -23.33
N ASN A 294 17.92 -16.02 -24.28
CA ASN A 294 18.37 -15.46 -25.56
C ASN A 294 18.40 -13.92 -25.57
N LEU A 295 18.16 -13.27 -24.45
CA LEU A 295 18.14 -11.82 -24.39
C LEU A 295 19.53 -11.23 -24.58
N GLN A 296 19.64 -10.24 -25.46
CA GLN A 296 20.88 -9.53 -25.78
C GLN A 296 20.65 -8.01 -25.80
N PRO A 297 21.63 -7.20 -25.39
CA PRO A 297 22.89 -7.63 -24.75
C PRO A 297 22.66 -8.20 -23.35
N LYS A 298 23.61 -8.99 -22.81
CA LYS A 298 23.58 -9.32 -21.37
C LYS A 298 23.82 -8.06 -20.56
N GLY A 299 23.14 -7.92 -19.43
CA GLY A 299 23.24 -6.72 -18.60
C GLY A 299 22.04 -6.54 -17.68
N ASP A 300 21.92 -5.34 -17.16
CA ASP A 300 20.89 -4.96 -16.19
C ASP A 300 19.67 -4.36 -16.88
N TYR A 301 18.51 -4.96 -16.64
CA TYR A 301 17.25 -4.53 -17.23
C TYR A 301 16.29 -3.99 -16.18
N TRP A 302 15.75 -2.80 -16.45
CA TRP A 302 14.60 -2.28 -15.73
C TRP A 302 13.34 -3.05 -16.12
N ILE A 303 12.49 -3.34 -15.14
CA ILE A 303 11.16 -3.92 -15.38
C ILE A 303 10.10 -2.90 -15.01
N TYR A 304 9.10 -2.74 -15.85
CA TYR A 304 7.91 -1.99 -15.53
C TYR A 304 6.67 -2.66 -16.12
N GLY A 305 5.53 -2.34 -15.54
CA GLY A 305 4.22 -2.76 -16.04
C GLY A 305 3.28 -1.59 -16.24
N THR A 306 2.26 -1.81 -17.05
CA THR A 306 1.09 -0.92 -17.14
C THR A 306 -0.16 -1.69 -16.81
N ILE A 307 -1.12 -1.05 -16.15
CA ILE A 307 -2.48 -1.54 -15.97
C ILE A 307 -3.45 -0.53 -16.57
N ASP A 308 -4.40 -1.03 -17.35
CA ASP A 308 -5.37 -0.25 -18.11
C ASP A 308 -6.76 -0.88 -17.95
N ASP A 309 -7.69 -0.14 -17.35
CA ASP A 309 -9.09 -0.54 -17.15
C ASP A 309 -10.03 -0.06 -18.28
N GLY A 310 -9.48 0.67 -19.26
CA GLY A 310 -10.25 1.25 -20.36
C GLY A 310 -11.11 2.46 -19.99
N VAL A 311 -11.10 2.88 -18.74
CA VAL A 311 -11.90 4.02 -18.20
C VAL A 311 -10.99 5.14 -17.71
N ASN A 312 -10.01 4.79 -16.89
CA ASN A 312 -9.02 5.71 -16.36
C ASN A 312 -7.78 5.76 -17.26
N ALA A 313 -6.96 6.81 -17.11
CA ALA A 313 -5.65 6.83 -17.75
C ALA A 313 -4.82 5.61 -17.26
N PRO A 314 -4.14 4.88 -18.17
CA PRO A 314 -3.33 3.75 -17.77
C PRO A 314 -2.27 4.10 -16.72
N VAL A 315 -2.15 3.25 -15.70
CA VAL A 315 -1.15 3.43 -14.64
C VAL A 315 0.11 2.65 -14.98
N ARG A 316 1.27 3.29 -14.84
CA ARG A 316 2.59 2.66 -15.01
C ARG A 316 3.26 2.48 -13.66
N ALA A 317 3.81 1.29 -13.42
CA ALA A 317 4.57 0.96 -12.22
C ALA A 317 5.95 0.39 -12.60
N TYR A 318 6.99 0.86 -11.94
CA TYR A 318 8.35 0.34 -12.09
C TYR A 318 8.71 -0.59 -10.92
N ALA A 319 9.46 -1.65 -11.22
CA ALA A 319 10.10 -2.44 -10.20
C ALA A 319 11.16 -1.61 -9.44
N LYS A 320 11.43 -1.96 -8.19
CA LYS A 320 12.47 -1.30 -7.39
C LYS A 320 13.86 -1.68 -7.84
N GLY A 321 14.02 -2.90 -8.35
CA GLY A 321 15.28 -3.48 -8.78
C GLY A 321 15.37 -3.69 -10.27
N LYS A 322 16.54 -4.13 -10.69
CA LYS A 322 16.83 -4.57 -12.04
C LYS A 322 17.01 -6.08 -12.06
N VAL A 323 16.75 -6.68 -13.20
CA VAL A 323 17.14 -8.06 -13.48
C VAL A 323 18.49 -8.05 -14.16
N SER A 324 19.49 -8.68 -13.55
CA SER A 324 20.84 -8.83 -14.13
C SER A 324 20.92 -10.09 -14.99
N VAL A 325 20.79 -9.94 -16.30
CA VAL A 325 20.90 -11.07 -17.24
C VAL A 325 22.36 -11.35 -17.55
N VAL A 326 22.86 -12.52 -17.15
CA VAL A 326 24.25 -12.92 -17.27
C VAL A 326 24.43 -14.11 -18.20
N TRP A 327 25.67 -14.35 -18.64
CA TRP A 327 25.99 -15.56 -19.38
C TRP A 327 25.91 -16.78 -18.46
N ASP A 328 25.35 -17.89 -19.00
CA ASP A 328 25.52 -19.18 -18.36
C ASP A 328 26.98 -19.62 -18.51
N THR A 329 27.68 -19.67 -17.39
CA THR A 329 29.06 -20.13 -17.29
C THR A 329 29.17 -21.54 -16.75
N THR A 330 28.04 -22.22 -16.56
CA THR A 330 28.01 -23.61 -16.09
C THR A 330 28.66 -24.51 -17.11
N PRO A 331 29.72 -25.24 -16.77
CA PRO A 331 30.31 -26.17 -17.73
C PRO A 331 29.29 -27.26 -18.11
N PRO A 332 29.26 -27.67 -19.37
CA PRO A 332 28.40 -28.79 -19.76
C PRO A 332 28.75 -30.04 -18.93
N PRO A 333 27.76 -30.86 -18.60
CA PRO A 333 27.99 -32.10 -17.87
C PRO A 333 28.99 -32.97 -18.63
N ALA A 334 29.83 -33.66 -17.88
CA ALA A 334 30.79 -34.60 -18.50
C ALA A 334 30.05 -35.71 -19.25
N PRO A 335 30.59 -36.20 -20.37
CA PRO A 335 30.08 -37.40 -21.02
C PRO A 335 30.07 -38.58 -20.07
N SER A 336 29.04 -39.41 -20.14
CA SER A 336 28.91 -40.63 -19.34
C SER A 336 29.16 -41.89 -20.16
N GLU A 337 29.21 -43.04 -19.55
CA GLU A 337 29.36 -44.36 -20.22
C GLU A 337 30.58 -44.39 -21.15
N PHE A 338 31.70 -43.75 -20.71
CA PHE A 338 32.93 -43.73 -21.52
C PHE A 338 33.55 -45.13 -21.53
N THR A 339 33.66 -45.69 -22.73
CA THR A 339 34.26 -47.03 -22.96
C THR A 339 35.27 -46.96 -24.09
N GLY A 340 36.32 -47.78 -23.93
CA GLY A 340 37.32 -47.96 -24.98
C GLY A 340 37.53 -49.41 -25.29
N ASN A 341 37.57 -49.76 -26.59
CA ASN A 341 37.85 -51.09 -27.05
C ASN A 341 39.07 -51.09 -27.98
N PHE A 342 39.98 -52.04 -27.82
CA PHE A 342 41.12 -52.19 -28.68
C PHE A 342 41.02 -53.51 -29.42
N VAL A 343 40.86 -53.42 -30.75
CA VAL A 343 40.77 -54.58 -31.64
C VAL A 343 41.60 -54.30 -32.89
N ASP A 344 42.42 -55.22 -33.31
CA ASP A 344 43.19 -55.20 -34.52
C ASP A 344 44.04 -53.91 -34.75
N GLY A 345 44.69 -53.49 -33.65
CA GLY A 345 45.54 -52.30 -33.66
C GLY A 345 44.76 -50.95 -33.68
N ARG A 346 43.47 -50.98 -33.50
CA ARG A 346 42.59 -49.76 -33.44
C ARG A 346 41.97 -49.61 -32.07
N ILE A 347 41.89 -48.37 -31.58
CA ILE A 347 41.16 -48.00 -30.39
C ILE A 347 39.83 -47.37 -30.87
N THR A 348 38.73 -47.94 -30.41
CA THR A 348 37.41 -47.35 -30.58
C THR A 348 36.94 -46.84 -29.22
N LEU A 349 36.59 -45.54 -29.17
CA LEU A 349 36.05 -44.91 -27.97
C LEU A 349 34.56 -44.66 -28.22
N SER A 350 33.75 -44.96 -27.19
CA SER A 350 32.35 -44.58 -27.21
C SER A 350 31.97 -43.96 -25.89
N TRP A 351 31.04 -43.04 -25.90
CA TRP A 351 30.51 -42.36 -24.76
C TRP A 351 29.07 -41.94 -25.06
N LYS A 352 28.35 -41.64 -24.01
CA LYS A 352 27.01 -41.04 -24.05
C LYS A 352 27.14 -39.56 -23.79
N ASN A 353 26.75 -38.75 -24.79
CA ASN A 353 26.70 -37.32 -24.60
C ASN A 353 25.64 -37.00 -23.52
N PRO A 354 25.92 -36.02 -22.64
CA PRO A 354 24.89 -35.49 -21.77
C PRO A 354 23.76 -34.92 -22.62
N VAL A 355 22.54 -35.05 -22.15
CA VAL A 355 21.38 -34.37 -22.75
C VAL A 355 21.54 -32.89 -22.43
N TYR A 356 22.09 -32.15 -23.36
CA TYR A 356 22.23 -30.71 -23.29
C TYR A 356 21.24 -30.10 -24.28
N GLU A 357 20.22 -29.43 -23.76
CA GLU A 357 19.31 -28.69 -24.62
C GLU A 357 20.04 -27.45 -25.17
N ILE A 358 20.63 -27.56 -26.32
CA ILE A 358 21.13 -26.38 -27.06
C ILE A 358 19.91 -25.59 -27.48
N PRO A 359 19.78 -24.32 -27.11
CA PRO A 359 18.73 -23.49 -27.66
C PRO A 359 18.88 -23.43 -29.17
N VAL A 360 17.93 -23.97 -29.92
CA VAL A 360 17.92 -23.86 -31.38
C VAL A 360 17.60 -22.41 -31.71
N ASN A 361 18.59 -21.68 -32.19
CA ASN A 361 18.36 -20.41 -32.89
C ASN A 361 17.57 -20.70 -34.17
N ILE A 362 16.28 -20.40 -34.18
CA ILE A 362 15.46 -20.29 -35.39
C ILE A 362 15.30 -18.79 -35.65
#